data_56b5b75cb06f1e98bba605c4214ce3d8
#
_entry.id   56b5b75cb06f1e98bba605c4214ce3d8
#
_cell.length_a   1.000
_cell.length_b   1.000
_cell.length_c   1.000
_cell.angle_alpha   90.00
_cell.angle_beta   90.00
_cell.angle_gamma   90.00
#
_symmetry.space_group_name_H-M   'P 1'
#
loop_
_entity.id
_entity.type
_entity.pdbx_description
1 polymer ?
#
loop_
_entity_poly.entity_id
_entity_poly.type
_entity_poly.pdbx_seq_one_letter_code
_entity_poly.pdbx_strand_id
1 'polypeptide(L)'
;RLQANFHHHNLVVASYDIIRTDSDFFLAKHWNYCILDEGHIIKNSKTKLSRVIKEIRANHRLILSGTPIQNNVLELWSLFDFLMPGFLGTEREFTSKFGKPILQSRDAKSSSKEQEAGALAMEALHKQTLPFLLRRVKEDVLQDLPPKIIQDYYCDLSALQVKLYEDFSRSQAKKNIDQSVTSEHKEHGHIFQALQYLRKVCNHPSLVVTPSHPEVHNIINYIDQSKTSLNDIQHSGKLLALKQLLLDCGIGVTESNNSNEDALNSVVSQHRALIFCQLKSMLDMVENTLFKINMPSVTYTRLDGSVPAGSRHNIVQRFNNDPSIDVLLLTTHVGGLGLNLTGADTVIFVEHDWNPMKDLQAMDRAHRIGQKKVVNVYRLIARGTLEEKIMGLQKFKLNIANTVITRDNSSLQSMDTSQLLDLFAVDSGKEDKSKKASDSNKPQSVKNILEGMEELWDTDQYATEYDLDNFMGSLKQ
;
A
#
# COMPACT_ATOMS: atom_id res chain seq x y z
N ARG A 1 28.31 -18.05 -14.84
CA ARG A 1 29.11 -18.42 -13.64
C ARG A 1 28.40 -19.48 -12.78
N LEU A 2 27.12 -19.34 -12.48
CA LEU A 2 26.36 -20.30 -11.66
C LEU A 2 26.29 -21.67 -12.32
N GLN A 3 26.03 -21.73 -13.63
CA GLN A 3 25.96 -23.00 -14.37
C GLN A 3 27.29 -23.81 -14.35
N ALA A 4 28.43 -23.13 -14.38
CA ALA A 4 29.74 -23.78 -14.39
C ALA A 4 30.15 -24.34 -13.01
N ASN A 5 29.69 -23.70 -11.92
CA ASN A 5 30.13 -24.05 -10.56
C ASN A 5 29.02 -24.66 -9.70
N PHE A 6 27.87 -24.99 -10.30
CA PHE A 6 26.68 -25.49 -9.58
C PHE A 6 27.00 -26.71 -8.66
N HIS A 7 27.82 -27.62 -9.11
CA HIS A 7 28.15 -28.85 -8.36
C HIS A 7 28.99 -28.63 -7.10
N HIS A 8 29.52 -27.40 -6.92
CA HIS A 8 30.33 -27.08 -5.73
C HIS A 8 29.51 -26.35 -4.66
N HIS A 9 28.20 -26.14 -4.87
CA HIS A 9 27.35 -25.39 -3.94
C HIS A 9 26.17 -26.24 -3.47
N ASN A 10 25.95 -26.26 -2.15
CA ASN A 10 24.83 -26.98 -1.53
C ASN A 10 23.56 -26.09 -1.47
N LEU A 11 23.70 -24.75 -1.60
CA LEU A 11 22.62 -23.80 -1.55
C LEU A 11 22.73 -22.83 -2.72
N VAL A 12 21.61 -22.64 -3.42
CA VAL A 12 21.46 -21.66 -4.49
C VAL A 12 20.38 -20.66 -4.09
N VAL A 13 20.73 -19.39 -4.05
CA VAL A 13 19.78 -18.28 -3.81
C VAL A 13 19.60 -17.54 -5.11
N ALA A 14 18.35 -17.42 -5.57
CA ALA A 14 18.00 -16.75 -6.81
C ALA A 14 16.81 -15.79 -6.60
N SER A 15 16.79 -14.68 -7.33
CA SER A 15 15.61 -13.84 -7.38
C SER A 15 14.53 -14.46 -8.28
N TYR A 16 13.28 -14.08 -8.06
CA TYR A 16 12.16 -14.52 -8.90
C TYR A 16 12.32 -14.14 -10.38
N ASP A 17 12.92 -12.98 -10.65
CA ASP A 17 13.20 -12.56 -12.02
C ASP A 17 14.21 -13.45 -12.73
N ILE A 18 15.25 -13.87 -12.04
CA ILE A 18 16.24 -14.82 -12.59
C ILE A 18 15.57 -16.16 -12.88
N ILE A 19 14.72 -16.66 -12.00
CA ILE A 19 13.98 -17.91 -12.24
C ILE A 19 13.07 -17.77 -13.47
N ARG A 20 12.45 -16.61 -13.67
CA ARG A 20 11.59 -16.35 -14.82
C ARG A 20 12.36 -16.28 -16.15
N THR A 21 13.57 -15.69 -16.13
CA THR A 21 14.40 -15.50 -17.35
C THR A 21 15.24 -16.73 -17.69
N ASP A 22 15.75 -17.44 -16.69
CA ASP A 22 16.65 -18.60 -16.81
C ASP A 22 15.93 -19.91 -16.43
N SER A 23 14.64 -20.02 -16.73
CA SER A 23 13.77 -21.12 -16.33
C SER A 23 14.35 -22.50 -16.67
N ASP A 24 14.94 -22.66 -17.86
CA ASP A 24 15.46 -23.94 -18.36
C ASP A 24 16.55 -24.51 -17.46
N PHE A 25 17.41 -23.66 -16.88
CA PHE A 25 18.42 -24.10 -15.93
C PHE A 25 17.80 -24.71 -14.66
N PHE A 26 16.78 -24.03 -14.09
CA PHE A 26 16.15 -24.47 -12.84
C PHE A 26 15.26 -25.70 -13.05
N LEU A 27 14.57 -25.79 -14.18
CA LEU A 27 13.69 -26.92 -14.53
C LEU A 27 14.47 -28.20 -14.91
N ALA A 28 15.66 -28.02 -15.47
CA ALA A 28 16.52 -29.18 -15.84
C ALA A 28 17.13 -29.88 -14.63
N LYS A 29 17.06 -29.32 -13.43
CA LYS A 29 17.64 -29.85 -12.21
C LYS A 29 16.58 -30.47 -11.29
N HIS A 30 16.98 -31.47 -10.52
CA HIS A 30 16.21 -32.03 -9.43
C HIS A 30 16.72 -31.46 -8.10
N TRP A 31 15.88 -30.75 -7.37
CA TRP A 31 16.21 -30.07 -6.12
C TRP A 31 15.78 -30.94 -4.94
N ASN A 32 16.52 -30.92 -3.84
CA ASN A 32 16.07 -31.57 -2.62
C ASN A 32 15.01 -30.68 -1.91
N TYR A 33 15.28 -29.39 -1.81
CA TYR A 33 14.35 -28.40 -1.27
C TYR A 33 14.14 -27.26 -2.25
N CYS A 34 12.90 -26.80 -2.38
CA CYS A 34 12.54 -25.54 -3.01
C CYS A 34 11.82 -24.68 -1.97
N ILE A 35 12.47 -23.57 -1.57
CA ILE A 35 11.97 -22.67 -0.54
C ILE A 35 11.64 -21.33 -1.21
N LEU A 36 10.40 -20.89 -1.09
CA LEU A 36 9.95 -19.59 -1.58
C LEU A 36 9.86 -18.61 -0.41
N ASP A 37 10.68 -17.57 -0.41
CA ASP A 37 10.52 -16.44 0.49
C ASP A 37 9.52 -15.45 -0.13
N GLU A 38 8.67 -14.82 0.69
CA GLU A 38 7.55 -13.97 0.25
C GLU A 38 6.67 -14.68 -0.79
N GLY A 39 6.28 -15.92 -0.49
CA GLY A 39 5.56 -16.80 -1.43
C GLY A 39 4.24 -16.28 -1.96
N HIS A 40 3.70 -15.19 -1.41
CA HIS A 40 2.54 -14.49 -1.96
C HIS A 40 2.74 -14.00 -3.41
N ILE A 41 3.98 -13.96 -3.89
CA ILE A 41 4.32 -13.63 -5.30
C ILE A 41 3.69 -14.62 -6.28
N ILE A 42 3.51 -15.89 -5.88
CA ILE A 42 2.85 -16.91 -6.72
C ILE A 42 1.34 -17.03 -6.48
N LYS A 43 0.71 -16.07 -5.81
CA LYS A 43 -0.74 -16.06 -5.50
C LYS A 43 -1.62 -16.17 -6.75
N ASN A 44 -1.18 -15.60 -7.87
CA ASN A 44 -1.88 -15.69 -9.16
C ASN A 44 -1.29 -16.85 -9.99
N SER A 45 -2.08 -17.93 -10.12
CA SER A 45 -1.69 -19.13 -10.86
C SER A 45 -1.46 -18.90 -12.36
N LYS A 46 -2.01 -17.81 -12.93
CA LYS A 46 -1.97 -17.53 -14.37
C LYS A 46 -0.70 -16.84 -14.82
N THR A 47 0.09 -16.27 -13.91
CA THR A 47 1.33 -15.59 -14.27
C THR A 47 2.39 -16.55 -14.80
N LYS A 48 3.24 -16.07 -15.71
CA LYS A 48 4.37 -16.86 -16.25
C LYS A 48 5.29 -17.34 -15.11
N LEU A 49 5.55 -16.47 -14.13
CA LEU A 49 6.39 -16.79 -12.99
C LEU A 49 5.81 -17.93 -12.14
N SER A 50 4.51 -17.86 -11.81
CA SER A 50 3.86 -18.92 -11.02
C SER A 50 3.90 -20.27 -11.71
N ARG A 51 3.72 -20.29 -13.04
CA ARG A 51 3.81 -21.53 -13.84
C ARG A 51 5.21 -22.12 -13.77
N VAL A 52 6.25 -21.34 -14.05
CA VAL A 52 7.65 -21.79 -14.00
C VAL A 52 8.01 -22.31 -12.62
N ILE A 53 7.63 -21.61 -11.54
CA ILE A 53 7.95 -22.04 -10.17
C ILE A 53 7.26 -23.37 -9.83
N LYS A 54 6.02 -23.56 -10.25
CA LYS A 54 5.27 -24.83 -10.02
C LYS A 54 5.85 -26.02 -10.76
N GLU A 55 6.52 -25.78 -11.90
CA GLU A 55 7.19 -26.82 -12.69
C GLU A 55 8.55 -27.25 -12.11
N ILE A 56 9.13 -26.48 -11.16
CA ILE A 56 10.40 -26.85 -10.50
C ILE A 56 10.25 -28.21 -9.78
N ARG A 57 11.13 -29.14 -10.11
CA ARG A 57 11.15 -30.48 -9.51
C ARG A 57 11.91 -30.45 -8.18
N ALA A 58 11.20 -30.68 -7.08
CA ALA A 58 11.80 -30.72 -5.74
C ALA A 58 11.14 -31.82 -4.89
N ASN A 59 11.95 -32.48 -4.03
CA ASN A 59 11.45 -33.48 -3.08
C ASN A 59 10.60 -32.81 -1.99
N HIS A 60 11.04 -31.65 -1.51
CA HIS A 60 10.39 -30.90 -0.44
C HIS A 60 10.15 -29.46 -0.89
N ARG A 61 9.00 -28.92 -0.50
CA ARG A 61 8.59 -27.56 -0.82
C ARG A 61 8.19 -26.82 0.44
N LEU A 62 8.65 -25.59 0.58
CA LEU A 62 8.34 -24.70 1.70
C LEU A 62 8.03 -23.32 1.20
N ILE A 63 7.02 -22.69 1.79
CA ILE A 63 6.69 -21.28 1.57
C ILE A 63 6.88 -20.51 2.86
N LEU A 64 7.60 -19.40 2.78
CA LEU A 64 7.67 -18.39 3.83
C LEU A 64 6.85 -17.19 3.36
N SER A 65 5.89 -16.76 4.16
CA SER A 65 5.06 -15.59 3.86
C SER A 65 4.52 -14.98 5.15
N GLY A 66 4.57 -13.66 5.25
CA GLY A 66 3.93 -12.94 6.35
C GLY A 66 2.39 -12.95 6.25
N THR A 67 1.86 -13.15 5.03
CA THR A 67 0.43 -13.10 4.74
C THR A 67 0.05 -14.15 3.70
N PRO A 68 -0.41 -15.34 4.13
CA PRO A 68 -0.74 -16.41 3.21
C PRO A 68 -1.98 -16.13 2.33
N ILE A 69 -2.85 -15.21 2.77
CA ILE A 69 -4.04 -14.76 2.03
C ILE A 69 -4.12 -13.23 2.15
N GLN A 70 -4.16 -12.54 1.03
CA GLN A 70 -4.27 -11.07 1.01
C GLN A 70 -5.68 -10.61 0.61
N ASN A 71 -6.27 -11.23 -0.43
CA ASN A 71 -7.53 -10.76 -1.00
C ASN A 71 -8.56 -11.87 -1.26
N ASN A 72 -8.11 -13.04 -1.72
CA ASN A 72 -9.01 -14.07 -2.21
C ASN A 72 -8.60 -15.47 -1.71
N VAL A 73 -9.59 -16.30 -1.47
CA VAL A 73 -9.38 -17.70 -1.09
C VAL A 73 -8.65 -18.50 -2.19
N LEU A 74 -8.77 -18.08 -3.46
CA LEU A 74 -8.01 -18.67 -4.58
C LEU A 74 -6.49 -18.48 -4.47
N GLU A 75 -6.04 -17.43 -3.79
CA GLU A 75 -4.60 -17.25 -3.50
C GLU A 75 -4.06 -18.43 -2.68
N LEU A 76 -4.82 -18.88 -1.68
CA LEU A 76 -4.48 -20.05 -0.87
C LEU A 76 -4.39 -21.31 -1.73
N TRP A 77 -5.34 -21.50 -2.67
CA TRP A 77 -5.28 -22.62 -3.60
C TRP A 77 -3.97 -22.60 -4.41
N SER A 78 -3.56 -21.45 -4.92
CA SER A 78 -2.33 -21.33 -5.71
C SER A 78 -1.07 -21.68 -4.90
N LEU A 79 -1.04 -21.30 -3.61
CA LEU A 79 0.07 -21.66 -2.71
C LEU A 79 0.10 -23.16 -2.43
N PHE A 80 -1.04 -23.77 -2.14
CA PHE A 80 -1.14 -25.20 -1.88
C PHE A 80 -0.90 -26.04 -3.13
N ASP A 81 -1.25 -25.56 -4.30
CA ASP A 81 -0.95 -26.21 -5.57
C ASP A 81 0.57 -26.28 -5.85
N PHE A 82 1.33 -25.26 -5.36
CA PHE A 82 2.79 -25.36 -5.34
C PHE A 82 3.28 -26.34 -4.25
N LEU A 83 2.80 -26.24 -3.00
CA LEU A 83 3.25 -27.05 -1.88
C LEU A 83 2.98 -28.54 -2.10
N MET A 84 1.76 -28.87 -2.47
CA MET A 84 1.21 -30.22 -2.61
C MET A 84 0.27 -30.27 -3.81
N PRO A 85 0.78 -30.44 -5.03
CA PRO A 85 -0.04 -30.47 -6.24
C PRO A 85 -1.21 -31.45 -6.12
N GLY A 86 -2.43 -30.97 -6.39
CA GLY A 86 -3.66 -31.77 -6.35
C GLY A 86 -4.29 -31.94 -4.97
N PHE A 87 -3.67 -31.51 -3.86
CA PHE A 87 -4.21 -31.65 -2.51
C PHE A 87 -5.59 -30.97 -2.30
N LEU A 88 -5.77 -29.80 -2.87
CA LEU A 88 -7.05 -29.05 -2.83
C LEU A 88 -7.92 -29.27 -4.08
N GLY A 89 -7.57 -30.23 -4.94
CA GLY A 89 -8.22 -30.46 -6.21
C GLY A 89 -7.83 -29.44 -7.28
N THR A 90 -8.54 -29.48 -8.40
CA THR A 90 -8.37 -28.49 -9.48
C THR A 90 -8.91 -27.12 -9.09
N GLU A 91 -8.44 -26.05 -9.78
CA GLU A 91 -8.94 -24.68 -9.54
C GLU A 91 -10.47 -24.60 -9.68
N ARG A 92 -11.06 -25.35 -10.62
CA ARG A 92 -12.52 -25.39 -10.83
C ARG A 92 -13.26 -26.07 -9.68
N GLU A 93 -12.77 -27.19 -9.20
CA GLU A 93 -13.33 -27.92 -8.06
C GLU A 93 -13.23 -27.09 -6.78
N PHE A 94 -12.07 -26.49 -6.53
CA PHE A 94 -11.83 -25.62 -5.41
C PHE A 94 -12.77 -24.39 -5.43
N THR A 95 -12.89 -23.75 -6.60
CA THR A 95 -13.79 -22.61 -6.78
C THR A 95 -15.24 -23.00 -6.54
N SER A 96 -15.68 -24.16 -7.02
CA SER A 96 -17.03 -24.65 -6.79
C SER A 96 -17.31 -24.99 -5.34
N LYS A 97 -16.37 -25.69 -4.69
CA LYS A 97 -16.54 -26.23 -3.33
C LYS A 97 -16.35 -25.19 -2.25
N PHE A 98 -15.37 -24.32 -2.39
CA PHE A 98 -14.97 -23.35 -1.37
C PHE A 98 -15.12 -21.89 -1.85
N GLY A 99 -14.62 -21.58 -3.04
CA GLY A 99 -14.56 -20.21 -3.55
C GLY A 99 -15.94 -19.54 -3.65
N LYS A 100 -16.87 -20.16 -4.37
CA LYS A 100 -18.23 -19.62 -4.58
C LYS A 100 -19.04 -19.48 -3.26
N PRO A 101 -19.16 -20.51 -2.39
CA PRO A 101 -19.90 -20.37 -1.14
C PRO A 101 -19.32 -19.28 -0.24
N ILE A 102 -17.99 -19.20 -0.12
CA ILE A 102 -17.33 -18.18 0.70
C ILE A 102 -17.55 -16.77 0.10
N LEU A 103 -17.53 -16.62 -1.23
CA LEU A 103 -17.79 -15.34 -1.87
C LEU A 103 -19.26 -14.92 -1.74
N GLN A 104 -20.19 -15.86 -1.92
CA GLN A 104 -21.64 -15.59 -1.80
C GLN A 104 -22.04 -15.22 -0.38
N SER A 105 -21.47 -15.88 0.64
CA SER A 105 -21.74 -15.55 2.03
C SER A 105 -21.29 -14.15 2.45
N ARG A 106 -20.39 -13.54 1.68
CA ARG A 106 -19.86 -12.18 1.93
C ARG A 106 -20.69 -11.08 1.27
N ASP A 107 -21.69 -11.42 0.48
CA ASP A 107 -22.55 -10.42 -0.14
C ASP A 107 -23.46 -9.80 0.92
N ALA A 108 -23.61 -8.47 0.91
CA ALA A 108 -24.47 -7.76 1.86
C ALA A 108 -25.95 -8.20 1.77
N LYS A 109 -26.35 -8.82 0.64
CA LYS A 109 -27.69 -9.35 0.37
C LYS A 109 -27.78 -10.87 0.53
N SER A 110 -26.73 -11.51 1.08
CA SER A 110 -26.73 -12.98 1.26
C SER A 110 -27.81 -13.45 2.23
N SER A 111 -28.49 -14.50 1.85
CA SER A 111 -29.46 -15.17 2.72
C SER A 111 -28.77 -15.90 3.87
N SER A 112 -29.47 -16.13 4.99
CA SER A 112 -28.95 -16.91 6.12
C SER A 112 -28.39 -18.28 5.69
N LYS A 113 -28.99 -18.91 4.67
CA LYS A 113 -28.52 -20.19 4.13
C LYS A 113 -27.19 -20.07 3.38
N GLU A 114 -26.97 -18.97 2.66
CA GLU A 114 -25.70 -18.71 1.98
C GLU A 114 -24.60 -18.35 2.97
N GLN A 115 -24.93 -17.61 4.05
CA GLN A 115 -24.00 -17.32 5.13
C GLN A 115 -23.56 -18.58 5.85
N GLU A 116 -24.50 -19.49 6.17
CA GLU A 116 -24.20 -20.79 6.77
C GLU A 116 -23.34 -21.67 5.85
N ALA A 117 -23.69 -21.75 4.56
CA ALA A 117 -22.91 -22.52 3.58
C ALA A 117 -21.47 -21.97 3.43
N GLY A 118 -21.30 -20.65 3.46
CA GLY A 118 -19.99 -20.02 3.43
C GLY A 118 -19.16 -20.27 4.69
N ALA A 119 -19.79 -20.24 5.87
CA ALA A 119 -19.12 -20.54 7.13
C ALA A 119 -18.66 -22.00 7.18
N LEU A 120 -19.51 -22.94 6.79
CA LEU A 120 -19.17 -24.37 6.70
C LEU A 120 -18.03 -24.63 5.69
N ALA A 121 -18.07 -23.98 4.52
CA ALA A 121 -17.01 -24.09 3.53
C ALA A 121 -15.67 -23.54 4.06
N MET A 122 -15.69 -22.42 4.79
CA MET A 122 -14.52 -21.83 5.42
C MET A 122 -13.94 -22.75 6.50
N GLU A 123 -14.78 -23.28 7.38
CA GLU A 123 -14.37 -24.20 8.44
C GLU A 123 -13.73 -25.48 7.85
N ALA A 124 -14.36 -26.06 6.82
CA ALA A 124 -13.85 -27.24 6.16
C ALA A 124 -12.48 -26.98 5.50
N LEU A 125 -12.32 -25.84 4.83
CA LEU A 125 -11.04 -25.44 4.22
C LEU A 125 -9.96 -25.22 5.29
N HIS A 126 -10.28 -24.51 6.35
CA HIS A 126 -9.36 -24.25 7.47
C HIS A 126 -8.92 -25.57 8.12
N LYS A 127 -9.83 -26.47 8.42
CA LYS A 127 -9.53 -27.77 9.00
C LYS A 127 -8.62 -28.62 8.10
N GLN A 128 -8.81 -28.52 6.79
CA GLN A 128 -7.99 -29.25 5.80
C GLN A 128 -6.57 -28.66 5.68
N THR A 129 -6.40 -27.35 5.75
CA THR A 129 -5.13 -26.67 5.54
C THR A 129 -4.29 -26.48 6.80
N LEU A 130 -4.93 -26.40 7.97
CA LEU A 130 -4.29 -26.15 9.27
C LEU A 130 -3.07 -27.04 9.59
N PRO A 131 -3.06 -28.35 9.30
CA PRO A 131 -1.91 -29.22 9.60
C PRO A 131 -0.62 -28.83 8.87
N PHE A 132 -0.73 -28.06 7.78
CA PHE A 132 0.38 -27.66 6.92
C PHE A 132 0.76 -26.19 7.08
N LEU A 133 0.09 -25.47 7.99
CA LEU A 133 0.30 -24.03 8.25
C LEU A 133 0.91 -23.84 9.65
N LEU A 134 2.05 -23.20 9.71
CA LEU A 134 2.65 -22.75 10.95
C LEU A 134 2.61 -21.23 10.98
N ARG A 135 1.80 -20.64 11.87
CA ARG A 135 1.73 -19.20 12.07
C ARG A 135 2.15 -18.83 13.49
N ARG A 136 3.00 -17.84 13.60
CA ARG A 136 3.39 -17.17 14.84
C ARG A 136 3.23 -15.67 14.66
N VAL A 137 2.56 -15.00 15.57
CA VAL A 137 2.50 -13.54 15.62
C VAL A 137 3.54 -13.01 16.59
N LYS A 138 4.00 -11.76 16.38
CA LYS A 138 5.09 -11.19 17.16
C LYS A 138 4.73 -11.08 18.63
N GLU A 139 3.49 -10.74 18.91
CA GLU A 139 2.95 -10.58 20.26
C GLU A 139 3.05 -11.86 21.09
N ASP A 140 2.90 -13.04 20.46
CA ASP A 140 2.95 -14.33 21.15
C ASP A 140 4.38 -14.79 21.45
N VAL A 141 5.35 -14.43 20.58
CA VAL A 141 6.71 -15.04 20.64
C VAL A 141 7.82 -14.05 20.98
N LEU A 142 7.60 -12.74 20.83
CA LEU A 142 8.60 -11.70 21.07
C LEU A 142 8.16 -10.78 22.21
N GLN A 143 8.13 -11.30 23.41
CA GLN A 143 7.71 -10.55 24.61
C GLN A 143 8.62 -9.36 24.94
N ASP A 144 9.90 -9.44 24.56
CA ASP A 144 10.88 -8.37 24.79
C ASP A 144 10.85 -7.27 23.71
N LEU A 145 10.04 -7.44 22.64
CA LEU A 145 9.92 -6.42 21.61
C LEU A 145 9.02 -5.28 22.07
N PRO A 146 9.52 -4.03 22.12
CA PRO A 146 8.70 -2.88 22.50
C PRO A 146 7.46 -2.75 21.63
N PRO A 147 6.36 -2.18 22.15
CA PRO A 147 5.11 -2.08 21.39
C PRO A 147 5.24 -1.17 20.16
N LYS A 148 4.37 -1.41 19.19
CA LYS A 148 4.15 -0.56 18.02
C LYS A 148 2.82 0.16 18.18
N ILE A 149 2.82 1.49 18.14
CA ILE A 149 1.65 2.34 18.31
C ILE A 149 1.33 2.98 16.96
N ILE A 150 0.15 2.70 16.42
CA ILE A 150 -0.30 3.24 15.12
C ILE A 150 -1.32 4.34 15.39
N GLN A 151 -1.08 5.53 14.83
CA GLN A 151 -1.94 6.69 14.97
C GLN A 151 -2.30 7.26 13.60
N ASP A 152 -3.60 7.54 13.41
CA ASP A 152 -4.10 8.25 12.24
C ASP A 152 -4.01 9.75 12.51
N TYR A 153 -3.28 10.48 11.67
CA TYR A 153 -3.12 11.92 11.76
C TYR A 153 -3.87 12.59 10.61
N TYR A 154 -5.00 13.21 10.93
CA TYR A 154 -5.87 13.84 9.94
C TYR A 154 -5.38 15.24 9.58
N CYS A 155 -5.19 15.47 8.28
CA CYS A 155 -4.73 16.72 7.71
C CYS A 155 -5.87 17.40 6.97
N ASP A 156 -6.07 18.70 7.20
CA ASP A 156 -7.03 19.48 6.43
C ASP A 156 -6.42 19.91 5.09
N LEU A 157 -7.20 19.92 4.04
CA LEU A 157 -6.76 20.38 2.73
C LEU A 157 -6.53 21.89 2.73
N SER A 158 -5.52 22.38 2.00
CA SER A 158 -5.34 23.81 1.73
C SER A 158 -6.46 24.35 0.82
N ALA A 159 -6.69 25.66 0.83
CA ALA A 159 -7.71 26.29 -0.01
C ALA A 159 -7.56 25.92 -1.52
N LEU A 160 -6.31 25.85 -2.00
CA LEU A 160 -6.02 25.45 -3.38
C LEU A 160 -6.34 23.97 -3.63
N GLN A 161 -6.05 23.09 -2.67
CA GLN A 161 -6.40 21.67 -2.77
C GLN A 161 -7.91 21.47 -2.77
N VAL A 162 -8.65 22.17 -1.90
CA VAL A 162 -10.12 22.12 -1.87
C VAL A 162 -10.69 22.55 -3.22
N LYS A 163 -10.22 23.67 -3.79
CA LYS A 163 -10.66 24.14 -5.09
C LYS A 163 -10.44 23.10 -6.18
N LEU A 164 -9.25 22.53 -6.30
CA LEU A 164 -8.93 21.50 -7.30
C LEU A 164 -9.80 20.24 -7.13
N TYR A 165 -10.08 19.86 -5.90
CA TYR A 165 -10.93 18.71 -5.60
C TYR A 165 -12.39 18.96 -5.98
N GLU A 166 -12.90 20.16 -5.72
CA GLU A 166 -14.26 20.57 -6.12
C GLU A 166 -14.38 20.71 -7.65
N ASP A 167 -13.40 21.31 -8.31
CA ASP A 167 -13.36 21.45 -9.76
C ASP A 167 -13.42 20.09 -10.44
N PHE A 168 -12.68 19.11 -9.92
CA PHE A 168 -12.80 17.71 -10.35
C PHE A 168 -14.24 17.19 -10.17
N SER A 169 -14.87 17.45 -9.04
CA SER A 169 -16.22 16.96 -8.75
C SER A 169 -17.28 17.50 -9.71
N ARG A 170 -17.02 18.66 -10.34
CA ARG A 170 -17.91 19.32 -11.34
C ARG A 170 -17.51 18.98 -12.79
N SER A 171 -16.38 18.36 -13.00
CA SER A 171 -15.80 18.12 -14.32
C SER A 171 -16.54 17.06 -15.15
N GLN A 172 -16.31 17.09 -16.46
CA GLN A 172 -16.76 16.03 -17.37
C GLN A 172 -16.11 14.68 -17.08
N ALA A 173 -14.90 14.69 -16.51
CA ALA A 173 -14.20 13.47 -16.09
C ALA A 173 -15.03 12.68 -15.06
N LYS A 174 -15.60 13.35 -14.05
CA LYS A 174 -16.48 12.68 -13.09
C LYS A 174 -17.75 12.14 -13.74
N LYS A 175 -18.39 12.92 -14.62
CA LYS A 175 -19.58 12.47 -15.34
C LYS A 175 -19.29 11.21 -16.18
N ASN A 176 -18.13 11.17 -16.84
CA ASN A 176 -17.69 9.99 -17.62
C ASN A 176 -17.47 8.79 -16.71
N ILE A 177 -16.89 8.97 -15.51
CA ILE A 177 -16.70 7.91 -14.53
C ILE A 177 -18.05 7.37 -14.05
N ASP A 178 -18.97 8.24 -13.69
CA ASP A 178 -20.31 7.88 -13.24
C ASP A 178 -21.05 7.05 -14.33
N GLN A 179 -20.88 7.41 -15.61
CA GLN A 179 -21.39 6.65 -16.74
C GLN A 179 -20.66 5.31 -16.94
N SER A 180 -19.33 5.28 -16.79
CA SER A 180 -18.54 4.06 -16.96
C SER A 180 -18.80 3.02 -15.86
N VAL A 181 -19.13 3.46 -14.66
CA VAL A 181 -19.49 2.58 -13.53
C VAL A 181 -20.88 1.98 -13.72
N THR A 182 -21.80 2.72 -14.37
CA THR A 182 -23.19 2.26 -14.64
C THR A 182 -23.32 1.46 -15.92
N SER A 183 -22.40 1.58 -16.87
CA SER A 183 -22.40 0.86 -18.16
C SER A 183 -21.56 -0.42 -18.09
N GLU A 184 -21.98 -1.46 -18.85
CA GLU A 184 -21.24 -2.74 -18.95
C GLU A 184 -19.94 -2.64 -19.78
N HIS A 185 -19.60 -1.47 -20.33
CA HIS A 185 -18.43 -1.26 -21.17
C HIS A 185 -17.19 -0.87 -20.32
N LYS A 186 -16.15 -1.64 -20.53
CA LYS A 186 -14.86 -1.61 -19.81
C LYS A 186 -13.99 -0.39 -20.16
N GLU A 187 -14.26 0.77 -19.62
CA GLU A 187 -13.30 1.88 -19.65
C GLU A 187 -12.67 2.09 -18.25
N HIS A 188 -11.96 1.07 -17.77
CA HIS A 188 -11.32 1.11 -16.45
C HIS A 188 -10.21 2.18 -16.36
N GLY A 189 -9.61 2.54 -17.50
CA GLY A 189 -8.51 3.52 -17.54
C GLY A 189 -8.86 4.88 -16.94
N HIS A 190 -10.03 5.42 -17.24
CA HIS A 190 -10.46 6.73 -16.74
C HIS A 190 -10.67 6.76 -15.22
N ILE A 191 -11.11 5.65 -14.62
CA ILE A 191 -11.30 5.55 -13.16
C ILE A 191 -9.95 5.62 -12.45
N PHE A 192 -8.94 4.90 -12.97
CA PHE A 192 -7.60 4.90 -12.37
C PHE A 192 -6.90 6.25 -12.50
N GLN A 193 -7.03 6.90 -13.64
CA GLN A 193 -6.47 8.24 -13.85
C GLN A 193 -7.09 9.25 -12.87
N ALA A 194 -8.40 9.18 -12.65
CA ALA A 194 -9.09 10.02 -11.68
C ALA A 194 -8.63 9.78 -10.24
N LEU A 195 -8.49 8.51 -9.84
CA LEU A 195 -7.98 8.16 -8.51
C LEU A 195 -6.55 8.67 -8.30
N GLN A 196 -5.71 8.58 -9.32
CA GLN A 196 -4.36 9.13 -9.30
C GLN A 196 -4.34 10.65 -9.21
N TYR A 197 -5.17 11.31 -10.00
CA TYR A 197 -5.30 12.75 -9.97
C TYR A 197 -5.67 13.22 -8.55
N LEU A 198 -6.73 12.65 -7.97
CA LEU A 198 -7.18 13.01 -6.63
C LEU A 198 -6.13 12.72 -5.54
N ARG A 199 -5.41 11.60 -5.63
CA ARG A 199 -4.29 11.32 -4.71
C ARG A 199 -3.18 12.35 -4.81
N LYS A 200 -2.80 12.75 -6.03
CA LYS A 200 -1.81 13.80 -6.24
C LYS A 200 -2.29 15.15 -5.71
N VAL A 201 -3.59 15.48 -5.87
CA VAL A 201 -4.20 16.68 -5.28
C VAL A 201 -4.11 16.64 -3.76
N CYS A 202 -4.43 15.51 -3.12
CA CYS A 202 -4.31 15.35 -1.67
C CYS A 202 -2.87 15.56 -1.16
N ASN A 203 -1.88 15.21 -1.95
CA ASN A 203 -0.47 15.37 -1.59
C ASN A 203 -0.01 16.82 -1.76
N HIS A 204 0.00 17.32 -3.01
CA HIS A 204 0.40 18.69 -3.32
C HIS A 204 -0.16 19.14 -4.68
N PRO A 205 -0.69 20.37 -4.80
CA PRO A 205 -1.22 20.89 -6.06
C PRO A 205 -0.23 20.87 -7.22
N SER A 206 1.05 21.16 -6.97
CA SER A 206 2.08 21.15 -8.02
C SER A 206 2.26 19.80 -8.72
N LEU A 207 1.79 18.70 -8.13
CA LEU A 207 1.86 17.38 -8.76
C LEU A 207 0.81 17.17 -9.86
N VAL A 208 -0.19 18.06 -9.95
CA VAL A 208 -1.27 18.01 -10.93
C VAL A 208 -1.37 19.25 -11.79
N VAL A 209 -0.92 20.43 -11.31
CA VAL A 209 -0.95 21.70 -12.05
C VAL A 209 0.23 21.72 -13.02
N THR A 210 0.01 21.14 -14.18
CA THR A 210 0.94 21.20 -15.33
C THR A 210 0.49 22.27 -16.33
N PRO A 211 1.29 22.69 -17.29
CA PRO A 211 0.87 23.64 -18.33
C PRO A 211 -0.36 23.19 -19.12
N SER A 212 -0.65 21.90 -19.17
CA SER A 212 -1.84 21.31 -19.81
C SER A 212 -3.10 21.32 -18.91
N HIS A 213 -2.98 21.73 -17.64
CA HIS A 213 -4.12 21.77 -16.74
C HIS A 213 -5.12 22.88 -17.15
N PRO A 214 -6.43 22.60 -17.26
CA PRO A 214 -7.42 23.57 -17.76
C PRO A 214 -7.49 24.84 -16.90
N GLU A 215 -7.31 24.72 -15.59
CA GLU A 215 -7.37 25.85 -14.65
C GLU A 215 -6.01 26.53 -14.39
N VAL A 216 -4.97 26.24 -15.18
CA VAL A 216 -3.60 26.71 -14.93
C VAL A 216 -3.51 28.24 -14.81
N HIS A 217 -4.21 28.98 -15.66
CA HIS A 217 -4.21 30.47 -15.64
C HIS A 217 -4.87 31.01 -14.36
N ASN A 218 -5.98 30.44 -13.94
CA ASN A 218 -6.67 30.87 -12.72
C ASN A 218 -5.85 30.56 -11.46
N ILE A 219 -5.12 29.44 -11.47
CA ILE A 219 -4.23 29.04 -10.38
C ILE A 219 -3.00 29.93 -10.31
N ILE A 220 -2.38 30.27 -11.46
CA ILE A 220 -1.24 31.18 -11.51
C ILE A 220 -1.66 32.57 -10.99
N ASN A 221 -2.79 33.10 -11.43
CA ASN A 221 -3.32 34.38 -10.94
C ASN A 221 -3.56 34.36 -9.42
N TYR A 222 -4.08 33.25 -8.87
CA TYR A 222 -4.27 33.08 -7.43
C TYR A 222 -2.93 33.10 -6.67
N ILE A 223 -1.91 32.40 -7.19
CA ILE A 223 -0.58 32.33 -6.62
C ILE A 223 0.12 33.69 -6.64
N ASP A 224 0.03 34.41 -7.77
CA ASP A 224 0.61 35.75 -7.92
C ASP A 224 -0.03 36.75 -6.96
N GLN A 225 -1.37 36.71 -6.76
CA GLN A 225 -2.07 37.52 -5.78
C GLN A 225 -1.66 37.23 -4.34
N SER A 226 -1.41 35.94 -4.03
CA SER A 226 -0.95 35.51 -2.71
C SER A 226 0.56 35.70 -2.48
N LYS A 227 1.31 36.14 -3.50
CA LYS A 227 2.77 36.31 -3.49
C LYS A 227 3.51 35.05 -3.05
N THR A 228 3.00 33.88 -3.46
CA THR A 228 3.57 32.57 -3.11
C THR A 228 4.09 31.85 -4.36
N SER A 229 4.74 30.73 -4.17
CA SER A 229 5.11 29.82 -5.27
C SER A 229 4.16 28.63 -5.28
N LEU A 230 3.90 28.06 -6.47
CA LEU A 230 3.11 26.82 -6.58
C LEU A 230 3.69 25.69 -5.71
N ASN A 231 5.01 25.66 -5.51
CA ASN A 231 5.69 24.66 -4.71
C ASN A 231 5.78 25.00 -3.22
N ASP A 232 5.11 26.05 -2.76
CA ASP A 232 5.16 26.45 -1.36
C ASP A 232 4.45 25.41 -0.46
N ILE A 233 5.04 25.17 0.72
CA ILE A 233 4.53 24.23 1.73
C ILE A 233 3.09 24.54 2.16
N GLN A 234 2.69 25.83 2.16
CA GLN A 234 1.35 26.27 2.57
C GLN A 234 0.23 25.75 1.65
N HIS A 235 0.56 25.32 0.44
CA HIS A 235 -0.40 24.73 -0.49
C HIS A 235 -0.66 23.25 -0.25
N SER A 236 0.00 22.63 0.75
CA SER A 236 -0.19 21.22 1.11
C SER A 236 -0.45 21.04 2.59
N GLY A 237 -1.66 20.65 2.96
CA GLY A 237 -1.99 20.31 4.34
C GLY A 237 -1.11 19.19 4.91
N LYS A 238 -0.73 18.20 4.08
CA LYS A 238 0.15 17.12 4.50
C LYS A 238 1.58 17.57 4.79
N LEU A 239 2.16 18.45 3.96
CA LEU A 239 3.52 18.96 4.22
C LEU A 239 3.58 19.82 5.48
N LEU A 240 2.54 20.61 5.74
CA LEU A 240 2.43 21.37 6.99
C LEU A 240 2.32 20.44 8.20
N ALA A 241 1.46 19.42 8.11
CA ALA A 241 1.30 18.41 9.16
C ALA A 241 2.60 17.61 9.37
N LEU A 242 3.29 17.24 8.29
CA LEU A 242 4.58 16.55 8.37
C LEU A 242 5.64 17.41 9.05
N LYS A 243 5.71 18.70 8.72
CA LYS A 243 6.62 19.65 9.39
C LYS A 243 6.36 19.70 10.90
N GLN A 244 5.10 19.88 11.28
CA GLN A 244 4.72 19.95 12.68
C GLN A 244 5.06 18.65 13.42
N LEU A 245 4.72 17.52 12.84
CA LEU A 245 4.98 16.19 13.42
C LEU A 245 6.48 15.92 13.60
N LEU A 246 7.34 16.35 12.67
CA LEU A 246 8.79 16.23 12.83
C LEU A 246 9.31 17.10 13.98
N LEU A 247 8.80 18.34 14.10
CA LEU A 247 9.16 19.22 15.22
C LEU A 247 8.70 18.64 16.57
N ASP A 248 7.49 18.06 16.62
CA ASP A 248 6.95 17.39 17.81
C ASP A 248 7.80 16.16 18.21
N CYS A 249 8.45 15.51 17.24
CA CYS A 249 9.43 14.43 17.47
C CYS A 249 10.85 14.94 17.80
N GLY A 250 11.04 16.25 17.98
CA GLY A 250 12.36 16.84 18.24
C GLY A 250 13.30 16.87 17.04
N ILE A 251 12.79 16.63 15.81
CA ILE A 251 13.57 16.62 14.58
C ILE A 251 13.53 18.01 13.94
N GLY A 252 14.71 18.61 13.72
CA GLY A 252 14.85 19.93 13.10
C GLY A 252 14.66 21.11 14.07
N VAL A 253 14.60 20.86 15.36
CA VAL A 253 14.58 21.92 16.38
C VAL A 253 15.98 22.52 16.50
N THR A 254 16.13 23.82 16.25
CA THR A 254 17.38 24.54 16.47
C THR A 254 17.43 25.07 17.90
N GLU A 255 18.55 24.91 18.57
CA GLU A 255 18.77 25.26 20.02
C GLU A 255 18.58 26.73 20.38
N SER A 256 18.25 27.59 19.40
CA SER A 256 18.20 29.05 19.60
C SER A 256 16.99 29.58 20.41
N ASN A 257 16.04 28.74 20.81
CA ASN A 257 14.80 29.14 21.49
C ASN A 257 14.59 28.55 22.91
N ASN A 258 15.53 27.78 23.47
CA ASN A 258 15.33 27.17 24.77
C ASN A 258 16.20 27.87 25.84
N SER A 259 15.56 28.44 26.85
CA SER A 259 16.13 28.81 28.10
C SER A 259 16.80 27.60 28.78
N ASN A 260 17.94 27.81 29.41
CA ASN A 260 18.91 26.84 29.91
C ASN A 260 18.41 25.66 30.79
N GLU A 261 17.16 25.58 31.15
CA GLU A 261 16.60 24.48 31.97
C GLU A 261 15.99 23.32 31.12
N ASP A 262 15.56 23.58 29.87
CA ASP A 262 14.99 22.57 28.99
C ASP A 262 16.03 21.83 28.14
N ALA A 263 17.25 22.36 28.03
CA ALA A 263 18.32 21.78 27.21
C ALA A 263 18.79 20.38 27.70
N LEU A 264 18.72 20.12 29.01
CA LEU A 264 19.08 18.82 29.57
C LEU A 264 18.01 17.75 29.30
N ASN A 265 16.74 18.14 29.17
CA ASN A 265 15.66 17.24 28.84
C ASN A 265 15.51 17.01 27.30
N SER A 266 15.93 17.94 26.45
CA SER A 266 15.87 17.83 25.01
C SER A 266 16.86 16.83 24.41
N VAL A 267 18.01 16.63 25.07
CA VAL A 267 19.05 15.66 24.63
C VAL A 267 18.61 14.21 24.82
N VAL A 268 17.58 13.96 25.65
CA VAL A 268 17.16 12.59 25.99
C VAL A 268 16.13 12.01 25.02
N SER A 269 15.51 12.81 24.10
CA SER A 269 14.36 12.36 23.30
C SER A 269 14.45 12.62 21.81
N GLN A 270 15.64 12.78 21.23
CA GLN A 270 15.73 12.89 19.77
C GLN A 270 15.27 11.59 19.10
N HIS A 271 14.14 11.66 18.41
CA HIS A 271 13.60 10.58 17.63
C HIS A 271 14.25 10.53 16.23
N ARG A 272 14.26 9.36 15.63
CA ARG A 272 14.72 9.17 14.26
C ARG A 272 13.59 8.60 13.41
N ALA A 273 13.33 9.21 12.25
CA ALA A 273 12.14 8.94 11.48
C ALA A 273 12.43 8.23 10.16
N LEU A 274 11.53 7.31 9.80
CA LEU A 274 11.35 6.80 8.44
C LEU A 274 10.16 7.51 7.82
N ILE A 275 10.33 8.14 6.66
CA ILE A 275 9.24 8.78 5.93
C ILE A 275 8.98 7.99 4.66
N PHE A 276 7.78 7.42 4.57
CA PHE A 276 7.32 6.61 3.43
C PHE A 276 6.42 7.43 2.51
N CYS A 277 6.79 7.48 1.23
CA CYS A 277 5.95 7.97 0.15
C CYS A 277 5.74 6.84 -0.88
N GLN A 278 4.63 6.85 -1.60
CA GLN A 278 4.44 5.93 -2.73
C GLN A 278 5.03 6.50 -4.01
N LEU A 279 4.74 7.77 -4.27
CA LEU A 279 5.21 8.47 -5.46
C LEU A 279 6.60 9.04 -5.23
N LYS A 280 7.50 8.82 -6.21
CA LYS A 280 8.82 9.45 -6.22
C LYS A 280 8.70 10.98 -6.25
N SER A 281 7.74 11.51 -7.01
CA SER A 281 7.46 12.95 -7.08
C SER A 281 7.08 13.54 -5.71
N MET A 282 6.34 12.81 -4.87
CA MET A 282 6.05 13.26 -3.51
C MET A 282 7.30 13.22 -2.62
N LEU A 283 8.15 12.21 -2.80
CA LEU A 283 9.44 12.15 -2.11
C LEU A 283 10.34 13.33 -2.50
N ASP A 284 10.36 13.71 -3.79
CA ASP A 284 11.04 14.90 -4.30
C ASP A 284 10.50 16.19 -3.67
N MET A 285 9.18 16.28 -3.47
CA MET A 285 8.54 17.41 -2.80
C MET A 285 8.96 17.52 -1.32
N VAL A 286 8.95 16.41 -0.60
CA VAL A 286 9.44 16.38 0.80
C VAL A 286 10.89 16.84 0.87
N GLU A 287 11.75 16.32 -0.01
CA GLU A 287 13.15 16.69 -0.05
C GLU A 287 13.37 18.18 -0.39
N ASN A 288 12.79 18.64 -1.50
CA ASN A 288 13.09 19.96 -2.04
C ASN A 288 12.32 21.08 -1.32
N THR A 289 11.04 20.88 -1.01
CA THR A 289 10.20 21.92 -0.42
C THR A 289 10.29 21.90 1.11
N LEU A 290 10.18 20.72 1.75
CA LEU A 290 10.18 20.66 3.19
C LEU A 290 11.61 20.76 3.75
N PHE A 291 12.52 19.86 3.37
CA PHE A 291 13.84 19.82 4.02
C PHE A 291 14.76 20.94 3.54
N LYS A 292 14.97 21.12 2.23
CA LYS A 292 15.93 22.11 1.76
C LYS A 292 15.52 23.54 2.03
N ILE A 293 14.22 23.85 2.03
CA ILE A 293 13.73 25.23 2.17
C ILE A 293 13.24 25.52 3.60
N ASN A 294 12.37 24.64 4.13
CA ASN A 294 11.65 24.90 5.37
C ASN A 294 12.27 24.30 6.63
N MET A 295 13.11 23.28 6.50
CA MET A 295 13.77 22.60 7.61
C MET A 295 15.22 22.25 7.24
N PRO A 296 16.10 23.22 6.96
CA PRO A 296 17.47 22.97 6.47
C PRO A 296 18.38 22.33 7.54
N SER A 297 17.99 22.35 8.81
CA SER A 297 18.71 21.71 9.91
C SER A 297 18.54 20.19 9.96
N VAL A 298 17.51 19.65 9.29
CA VAL A 298 17.25 18.19 9.29
C VAL A 298 18.27 17.47 8.42
N THR A 299 18.95 16.51 9.03
CA THR A 299 19.87 15.62 8.31
C THR A 299 19.09 14.41 7.79
N TYR A 300 19.23 14.12 6.53
CA TYR A 300 18.49 13.00 5.92
C TYR A 300 19.31 12.21 4.93
N THR A 301 18.87 10.99 4.69
CA THR A 301 19.33 10.17 3.58
C THR A 301 18.11 9.65 2.81
N ARG A 302 18.32 9.21 1.56
CA ARG A 302 17.24 8.83 0.66
C ARG A 302 17.48 7.45 0.05
N LEU A 303 16.40 6.65 -0.04
CA LEU A 303 16.41 5.32 -0.60
C LEU A 303 15.14 5.06 -1.40
N ASP A 304 15.24 5.21 -2.73
CA ASP A 304 14.15 4.96 -3.68
C ASP A 304 14.55 3.95 -4.77
N GLY A 305 13.66 3.74 -5.74
CA GLY A 305 13.89 2.80 -6.84
C GLY A 305 15.08 3.13 -7.74
N SER A 306 15.54 4.40 -7.78
CA SER A 306 16.70 4.81 -8.58
C SER A 306 18.03 4.37 -7.97
N VAL A 307 18.05 4.01 -6.67
CA VAL A 307 19.27 3.55 -5.99
C VAL A 307 19.59 2.12 -6.41
N PRO A 308 20.79 1.86 -6.94
CA PRO A 308 21.21 0.51 -7.31
C PRO A 308 21.11 -0.48 -6.14
N ALA A 309 20.68 -1.71 -6.42
CA ALA A 309 20.46 -2.74 -5.38
C ALA A 309 21.70 -2.97 -4.50
N GLY A 310 22.90 -2.95 -5.09
CA GLY A 310 24.17 -3.13 -4.35
C GLY A 310 24.50 -2.01 -3.36
N SER A 311 23.98 -0.79 -3.58
CA SER A 311 24.24 0.36 -2.69
C SER A 311 23.21 0.51 -1.56
N ARG A 312 22.06 -0.14 -1.69
CA ARG A 312 20.96 -0.02 -0.71
C ARG A 312 21.38 -0.45 0.70
N HIS A 313 22.12 -1.54 0.78
CA HIS A 313 22.61 -2.06 2.06
C HIS A 313 23.51 -1.05 2.80
N ASN A 314 24.40 -0.39 2.08
CA ASN A 314 25.31 0.61 2.64
C ASN A 314 24.56 1.83 3.19
N ILE A 315 23.51 2.29 2.47
CA ILE A 315 22.65 3.40 2.94
C ILE A 315 21.94 3.01 4.25
N VAL A 316 21.38 1.79 4.30
CA VAL A 316 20.69 1.28 5.48
C VAL A 316 21.66 1.13 6.66
N GLN A 317 22.85 0.56 6.44
CA GLN A 317 23.87 0.45 7.49
C GLN A 317 24.32 1.83 8.00
N ARG A 318 24.55 2.78 7.09
CA ARG A 318 24.90 4.13 7.46
C ARG A 318 23.80 4.76 8.31
N PHE A 319 22.53 4.67 7.88
CA PHE A 319 21.40 5.17 8.68
C PHE A 319 21.34 4.51 10.05
N ASN A 320 21.46 3.19 10.16
CA ASN A 320 21.37 2.52 11.47
C ASN A 320 22.53 2.88 12.43
N ASN A 321 23.74 3.07 11.90
CA ASN A 321 24.97 3.25 12.70
C ASN A 321 25.30 4.71 12.98
N ASP A 322 24.82 5.65 12.17
CA ASP A 322 25.11 7.08 12.31
C ASP A 322 23.91 7.81 12.94
N PRO A 323 23.97 8.13 14.24
CA PRO A 323 22.87 8.80 14.92
C PRO A 323 22.67 10.26 14.49
N SER A 324 23.62 10.86 13.76
CA SER A 324 23.49 12.23 13.24
C SER A 324 22.50 12.33 12.08
N ILE A 325 22.05 11.20 11.51
CA ILE A 325 21.05 11.19 10.46
C ILE A 325 19.68 11.07 11.10
N ASP A 326 18.88 12.12 11.02
CA ASP A 326 17.56 12.21 11.63
C ASP A 326 16.51 11.41 10.86
N VAL A 327 16.55 11.47 9.52
CA VAL A 327 15.49 10.96 8.66
C VAL A 327 16.03 10.07 7.54
N LEU A 328 15.32 8.97 7.28
CA LEU A 328 15.46 8.19 6.06
C LEU A 328 14.19 8.33 5.22
N LEU A 329 14.33 8.93 4.03
CA LEU A 329 13.27 9.03 3.03
C LEU A 329 13.20 7.76 2.20
N LEU A 330 12.02 7.14 2.09
CA LEU A 330 11.85 5.89 1.36
C LEU A 330 10.60 5.91 0.48
N THR A 331 10.67 5.19 -0.65
CA THR A 331 9.43 4.76 -1.30
C THR A 331 8.93 3.47 -0.64
N THR A 332 7.60 3.33 -0.50
CA THR A 332 6.98 2.15 0.15
C THR A 332 7.40 0.85 -0.54
N HIS A 333 7.55 0.86 -1.87
CA HIS A 333 8.01 -0.29 -2.64
C HIS A 333 9.41 -0.76 -2.22
N VAL A 334 10.36 0.16 -2.11
CA VAL A 334 11.75 -0.16 -1.69
C VAL A 334 11.80 -0.52 -0.20
N GLY A 335 11.04 0.17 0.64
CA GLY A 335 10.90 -0.16 2.06
C GLY A 335 10.36 -1.57 2.31
N GLY A 336 9.56 -2.12 1.41
CA GLY A 336 9.08 -3.51 1.45
C GLY A 336 10.16 -4.58 1.24
N LEU A 337 11.35 -4.24 0.72
CA LEU A 337 12.38 -5.18 0.29
C LEU A 337 13.26 -5.78 1.41
N GLY A 338 12.71 -6.24 2.50
CA GLY A 338 13.47 -7.01 3.51
C GLY A 338 14.55 -6.23 4.28
N LEU A 339 14.56 -4.90 4.22
CA LEU A 339 15.53 -4.06 4.90
C LEU A 339 15.38 -4.13 6.42
N ASN A 340 16.46 -3.95 7.16
CA ASN A 340 16.45 -3.81 8.61
C ASN A 340 16.65 -2.35 8.99
N LEU A 341 15.60 -1.68 9.50
CA LEU A 341 15.56 -0.25 9.77
C LEU A 341 15.33 0.04 11.25
N THR A 342 15.88 -0.80 12.13
CA THR A 342 15.73 -0.69 13.60
C THR A 342 16.41 0.53 14.22
N GLY A 343 17.17 1.29 13.44
CA GLY A 343 17.74 2.58 13.87
C GLY A 343 16.71 3.70 14.03
N ALA A 344 15.48 3.53 13.54
CA ALA A 344 14.37 4.47 13.70
C ALA A 344 13.35 3.96 14.72
N ASP A 345 12.75 4.87 15.46
CA ASP A 345 11.65 4.65 16.41
C ASP A 345 10.36 5.36 15.97
N THR A 346 10.42 6.17 14.91
CA THR A 346 9.27 6.88 14.35
C THR A 346 9.11 6.50 12.88
N VAL A 347 7.88 6.21 12.48
CA VAL A 347 7.52 5.86 11.08
C VAL A 347 6.39 6.76 10.63
N ILE A 348 6.55 7.47 9.53
CA ILE A 348 5.55 8.39 9.01
C ILE A 348 5.17 7.99 7.58
N PHE A 349 3.90 7.68 7.36
CA PHE A 349 3.35 7.46 6.05
C PHE A 349 2.70 8.74 5.53
N VAL A 350 3.26 9.32 4.50
CA VAL A 350 2.69 10.49 3.80
C VAL A 350 1.60 10.04 2.83
N GLU A 351 1.79 8.86 2.25
CA GLU A 351 0.85 8.22 1.33
C GLU A 351 0.60 6.77 1.74
N HIS A 352 -0.58 6.24 1.40
CA HIS A 352 -1.02 4.89 1.77
C HIS A 352 -1.22 4.02 0.55
N ASP A 353 -0.89 2.72 0.66
CA ASP A 353 -1.19 1.74 -0.39
C ASP A 353 -2.64 1.25 -0.27
N TRP A 354 -3.23 0.83 -1.40
CA TRP A 354 -4.52 0.14 -1.42
C TRP A 354 -4.47 -1.22 -0.70
N ASN A 355 -3.28 -1.83 -0.70
CA ASN A 355 -3.02 -3.07 0.01
C ASN A 355 -2.43 -2.78 1.39
N PRO A 356 -3.19 -2.99 2.48
CA PRO A 356 -2.73 -2.72 3.83
C PRO A 356 -1.47 -3.52 4.20
N MET A 357 -1.24 -4.66 3.54
CA MET A 357 -0.09 -5.51 3.84
C MET A 357 1.23 -4.86 3.43
N LYS A 358 1.25 -4.02 2.39
CA LYS A 358 2.46 -3.29 2.00
C LYS A 358 2.86 -2.27 3.07
N ASP A 359 1.89 -1.52 3.60
CA ASP A 359 2.14 -0.56 4.68
C ASP A 359 2.57 -1.29 5.96
N LEU A 360 1.92 -2.41 6.31
CA LEU A 360 2.31 -3.25 7.44
C LEU A 360 3.74 -3.80 7.28
N GLN A 361 4.10 -4.31 6.11
CA GLN A 361 5.46 -4.76 5.85
C GLN A 361 6.48 -3.64 5.98
N ALA A 362 6.17 -2.44 5.49
CA ALA A 362 7.06 -1.29 5.59
C ALA A 362 7.29 -0.86 7.05
N MET A 363 6.23 -0.74 7.87
CA MET A 363 6.39 -0.38 9.29
C MET A 363 7.09 -1.48 10.10
N ASP A 364 6.94 -2.74 9.73
CA ASP A 364 7.60 -3.87 10.37
C ASP A 364 9.11 -3.96 10.06
N ARG A 365 9.65 -3.08 9.21
CA ARG A 365 11.10 -2.90 9.04
C ARG A 365 11.73 -2.15 10.21
N ALA A 366 11.00 -1.24 10.86
CA ALA A 366 11.42 -0.57 12.09
C ALA A 366 11.07 -1.42 13.33
N HIS A 367 9.88 -2.04 13.35
CA HIS A 367 9.41 -2.88 14.44
C HIS A 367 9.85 -4.34 14.25
N ARG A 368 11.11 -4.61 14.54
CA ARG A 368 11.77 -5.91 14.31
C ARG A 368 12.69 -6.27 15.48
N ILE A 369 13.11 -7.55 15.54
CA ILE A 369 14.14 -8.01 16.50
C ILE A 369 15.35 -7.09 16.43
N GLY A 370 15.76 -6.58 17.59
CA GLY A 370 16.82 -5.57 17.74
C GLY A 370 16.32 -4.15 17.97
N GLN A 371 15.02 -3.89 17.83
CA GLN A 371 14.41 -2.62 18.25
C GLN A 371 14.36 -2.53 19.78
N LYS A 372 14.82 -1.41 20.32
CA LYS A 372 14.89 -1.15 21.77
C LYS A 372 13.91 -0.09 22.26
N LYS A 373 13.31 0.66 21.33
CA LYS A 373 12.38 1.75 21.62
C LYS A 373 10.97 1.41 21.14
N VAL A 374 9.96 2.03 21.76
CA VAL A 374 8.59 2.02 21.26
C VAL A 374 8.58 2.59 19.84
N VAL A 375 7.93 1.92 18.92
CA VAL A 375 7.80 2.39 17.54
C VAL A 375 6.48 3.12 17.35
N ASN A 376 6.55 4.42 17.11
CA ASN A 376 5.40 5.25 16.80
C ASN A 376 5.20 5.32 15.30
N VAL A 377 4.02 4.97 14.83
CA VAL A 377 3.64 4.99 13.41
C VAL A 377 2.55 6.01 13.19
N TYR A 378 2.83 7.03 12.41
CA TYR A 378 1.89 8.09 12.05
C TYR A 378 1.45 7.92 10.60
N ARG A 379 0.14 7.96 10.36
CA ARG A 379 -0.45 7.88 9.04
C ARG A 379 -1.12 9.21 8.71
N LEU A 380 -0.54 10.00 7.79
CA LEU A 380 -1.11 11.28 7.37
C LEU A 380 -2.26 11.02 6.41
N ILE A 381 -3.44 11.47 6.76
CA ILE A 381 -4.69 11.22 6.02
C ILE A 381 -5.38 12.55 5.74
N ALA A 382 -5.61 12.90 4.48
CA ALA A 382 -6.37 14.09 4.13
C ALA A 382 -7.86 13.86 4.45
N ARG A 383 -8.40 14.71 5.34
CA ARG A 383 -9.79 14.61 5.85
C ARG A 383 -10.81 14.87 4.74
N GLY A 384 -11.93 14.13 4.74
CA GLY A 384 -13.02 14.27 3.77
C GLY A 384 -12.66 13.91 2.33
N THR A 385 -11.59 13.13 2.11
CA THR A 385 -11.08 12.81 0.77
C THR A 385 -11.07 11.31 0.47
N LEU A 386 -10.62 11.00 -0.74
CA LEU A 386 -10.34 9.64 -1.18
C LEU A 386 -9.45 8.86 -0.18
N GLU A 387 -8.51 9.52 0.50
CA GLU A 387 -7.57 8.84 1.40
C GLU A 387 -8.26 8.26 2.64
N GLU A 388 -9.19 9.00 3.22
CA GLU A 388 -9.99 8.50 4.35
C GLU A 388 -10.79 7.26 3.95
N LYS A 389 -11.31 7.24 2.73
CA LYS A 389 -12.01 6.08 2.16
C LYS A 389 -11.07 4.90 1.87
N ILE A 390 -9.84 5.18 1.42
CA ILE A 390 -8.78 4.14 1.28
C ILE A 390 -8.51 3.49 2.64
N MET A 391 -8.43 4.27 3.72
CA MET A 391 -8.22 3.72 5.07
C MET A 391 -9.38 2.83 5.53
N GLY A 392 -10.61 3.19 5.18
CA GLY A 392 -11.78 2.35 5.37
C GLY A 392 -11.67 0.99 4.64
N LEU A 393 -11.24 1.03 3.39
CA LEU A 393 -10.97 -0.17 2.59
C LEU A 393 -9.84 -1.03 3.16
N GLN A 394 -8.76 -0.42 3.63
CA GLN A 394 -7.67 -1.15 4.27
C GLN A 394 -8.15 -1.88 5.53
N LYS A 395 -8.93 -1.22 6.40
CA LYS A 395 -9.53 -1.85 7.59
C LYS A 395 -10.41 -3.05 7.20
N PHE A 396 -11.22 -2.90 6.16
CA PHE A 396 -12.05 -3.97 5.64
C PHE A 396 -11.22 -5.17 5.14
N LYS A 397 -10.18 -4.93 4.34
CA LYS A 397 -9.27 -5.99 3.83
C LYS A 397 -8.54 -6.72 4.96
N LEU A 398 -8.09 -6.01 5.98
CA LEU A 398 -7.44 -6.59 7.16
C LEU A 398 -8.40 -7.49 7.95
N ASN A 399 -9.64 -7.06 8.13
CA ASN A 399 -10.66 -7.87 8.79
C ASN A 399 -10.93 -9.17 8.02
N ILE A 400 -11.02 -9.10 6.68
CA ILE A 400 -11.16 -10.30 5.84
C ILE A 400 -9.97 -11.25 6.05
N ALA A 401 -8.75 -10.75 5.94
CA ALA A 401 -7.55 -11.58 6.07
C ALA A 401 -7.48 -12.25 7.45
N ASN A 402 -7.84 -11.53 8.51
CA ASN A 402 -7.86 -12.07 9.86
C ASN A 402 -8.97 -13.10 10.06
N THR A 403 -10.17 -12.88 9.54
CA THR A 403 -11.30 -13.81 9.68
C THR A 403 -11.08 -15.14 8.96
N VAL A 404 -10.39 -15.11 7.81
CA VAL A 404 -10.02 -16.35 7.09
C VAL A 404 -9.02 -17.19 7.87
N ILE A 405 -8.20 -16.54 8.72
CA ILE A 405 -7.11 -17.18 9.44
C ILE A 405 -7.49 -17.45 10.91
N THR A 406 -8.44 -16.71 11.48
CA THR A 406 -8.95 -16.86 12.85
C THR A 406 -10.41 -17.32 12.84
N ARG A 407 -10.84 -18.01 13.93
CA ARG A 407 -12.18 -18.60 14.06
C ARG A 407 -13.32 -17.59 14.23
N ASP A 408 -13.05 -16.30 14.34
CA ASP A 408 -14.08 -15.30 14.62
C ASP A 408 -14.88 -14.94 13.36
N ASN A 409 -16.08 -15.49 13.27
CA ASN A 409 -17.07 -15.20 12.23
C ASN A 409 -17.81 -13.87 12.51
N SER A 410 -17.16 -12.73 12.41
CA SER A 410 -17.88 -11.47 12.34
C SER A 410 -18.29 -11.18 10.89
N SER A 411 -19.55 -10.81 10.69
CA SER A 411 -20.20 -10.56 9.41
C SER A 411 -19.40 -9.56 8.55
N LEU A 412 -18.86 -10.04 7.43
CA LEU A 412 -18.12 -9.25 6.46
C LEU A 412 -19.06 -8.80 5.35
N GLN A 413 -19.29 -7.50 5.26
CA GLN A 413 -20.05 -6.89 4.16
C GLN A 413 -19.15 -6.67 2.95
N SER A 414 -19.65 -6.96 1.75
CA SER A 414 -18.98 -6.63 0.50
C SER A 414 -19.20 -5.15 0.15
N MET A 415 -18.26 -4.56 -0.56
CA MET A 415 -18.37 -3.18 -1.03
C MET A 415 -19.37 -3.09 -2.19
N ASP A 416 -20.34 -2.16 -2.10
CA ASP A 416 -21.35 -1.91 -3.12
C ASP A 416 -20.90 -0.83 -4.13
N THR A 417 -21.55 -0.77 -5.30
CA THR A 417 -21.28 0.22 -6.37
C THR A 417 -21.43 1.66 -5.89
N SER A 418 -22.38 1.91 -4.96
CA SER A 418 -22.55 3.22 -4.33
C SER A 418 -21.31 3.67 -3.55
N GLN A 419 -20.66 2.75 -2.88
CA GLN A 419 -19.42 3.05 -2.12
C GLN A 419 -18.23 3.37 -3.03
N LEU A 420 -18.18 2.84 -4.26
CA LEU A 420 -17.18 3.24 -5.24
C LEU A 420 -17.42 4.67 -5.75
N LEU A 421 -18.67 5.03 -6.04
CA LEU A 421 -19.03 6.39 -6.43
C LEU A 421 -18.77 7.39 -5.32
N ASP A 422 -18.95 6.98 -4.06
CA ASP A 422 -18.61 7.77 -2.88
C ASP A 422 -17.11 8.05 -2.76
N LEU A 423 -16.21 7.25 -3.35
CA LEU A 423 -14.77 7.53 -3.38
C LEU A 423 -14.45 8.89 -4.04
N PHE A 424 -15.28 9.33 -4.97
CA PHE A 424 -15.09 10.57 -5.72
C PHE A 424 -15.84 11.77 -5.14
N ALA A 425 -16.63 11.59 -4.06
CA ALA A 425 -17.38 12.68 -3.41
C ALA A 425 -16.53 13.36 -2.33
N VAL A 426 -16.66 14.68 -2.20
CA VAL A 426 -16.11 15.46 -1.08
C VAL A 426 -17.12 15.41 0.06
N ASP A 427 -16.70 15.00 1.24
CA ASP A 427 -17.52 15.06 2.45
C ASP A 427 -17.51 16.50 2.99
N SER A 428 -18.46 17.30 2.56
CA SER A 428 -18.61 18.69 3.01
C SER A 428 -19.40 18.80 4.32
N GLY A 429 -19.22 17.91 5.27
CA GLY A 429 -19.65 18.07 6.67
C GLY A 429 -21.11 18.49 6.96
N LYS A 430 -22.03 18.43 5.98
CA LYS A 430 -23.45 18.66 6.17
C LYS A 430 -24.18 17.32 6.18
N GLU A 431 -24.65 16.92 7.34
CA GLU A 431 -25.57 15.80 7.50
C GLU A 431 -26.87 16.08 6.72
N ASP A 432 -26.98 15.54 5.51
CA ASP A 432 -28.27 15.35 4.86
C ASP A 432 -28.71 13.89 5.02
N LYS A 433 -29.44 13.67 6.08
CA LYS A 433 -30.23 12.45 6.29
C LYS A 433 -31.44 12.52 5.36
N SER A 434 -31.31 12.11 4.12
CA SER A 434 -32.44 11.54 3.35
C SER A 434 -32.02 11.19 1.92
N LYS A 435 -31.72 9.91 1.66
CA LYS A 435 -32.18 9.25 0.43
C LYS A 435 -32.20 7.74 0.64
N LYS A 436 -33.43 7.23 0.76
CA LYS A 436 -33.76 5.82 0.77
C LYS A 436 -33.31 5.15 -0.52
N ALA A 437 -32.81 3.96 -0.34
CA ALA A 437 -32.54 2.98 -1.37
C ALA A 437 -33.71 2.80 -2.35
N SER A 438 -33.38 2.83 -3.63
CA SER A 438 -34.12 2.08 -4.65
C SER A 438 -33.17 1.93 -5.87
N ASP A 439 -32.67 0.81 -6.13
CA ASP A 439 -32.82 -0.02 -7.29
C ASP A 439 -31.70 -1.07 -7.42
N SER A 440 -32.14 -2.26 -7.45
CA SER A 440 -31.37 -3.47 -7.70
C SER A 440 -31.11 -3.61 -9.19
N ASN A 441 -29.82 -3.54 -9.63
CA ASN A 441 -29.29 -4.47 -10.62
C ASN A 441 -27.77 -4.30 -10.83
N LYS A 442 -27.05 -5.41 -10.62
CA LYS A 442 -25.73 -5.81 -11.09
C LYS A 442 -24.45 -5.20 -10.45
N PRO A 443 -23.90 -5.91 -9.45
CA PRO A 443 -22.63 -5.52 -8.80
C PRO A 443 -21.38 -6.26 -9.32
N GLN A 444 -21.43 -7.06 -10.39
CA GLN A 444 -20.28 -7.89 -10.81
C GLN A 444 -19.13 -7.12 -11.45
N SER A 445 -19.39 -5.97 -12.06
CA SER A 445 -18.37 -5.18 -12.77
C SER A 445 -17.39 -4.48 -11.82
N VAL A 446 -17.88 -3.93 -10.71
CA VAL A 446 -17.11 -3.11 -9.78
C VAL A 446 -16.15 -3.93 -8.91
N LYS A 447 -16.57 -5.13 -8.54
CA LYS A 447 -15.73 -6.05 -7.77
C LYS A 447 -14.48 -6.48 -8.55
N ASN A 448 -14.62 -6.72 -9.85
CA ASN A 448 -13.52 -7.04 -10.74
C ASN A 448 -12.54 -5.85 -10.90
N ILE A 449 -13.05 -4.60 -10.84
CA ILE A 449 -12.22 -3.39 -10.88
C ILE A 449 -11.37 -3.28 -9.61
N LEU A 450 -11.98 -3.50 -8.44
CA LEU A 450 -11.28 -3.39 -7.15
C LEU A 450 -10.27 -4.53 -6.94
N GLU A 451 -10.58 -5.74 -7.43
CA GLU A 451 -9.65 -6.88 -7.39
C GLU A 451 -8.51 -6.72 -8.40
N GLY A 452 -8.75 -6.08 -9.55
CA GLY A 452 -7.73 -5.77 -10.55
C GLY A 452 -6.84 -4.58 -10.21
N MET A 453 -7.22 -3.74 -9.23
CA MET A 453 -6.41 -2.57 -8.83
C MET A 453 -5.01 -2.94 -8.31
N GLU A 454 -4.83 -4.11 -7.74
CA GLU A 454 -3.52 -4.55 -7.23
C GLU A 454 -2.58 -5.07 -8.31
N GLU A 455 -3.12 -5.63 -9.40
CA GLU A 455 -2.33 -6.11 -10.54
C GLU A 455 -1.88 -4.95 -11.46
N LEU A 456 -2.61 -3.84 -11.44
CA LEU A 456 -2.36 -2.64 -12.25
C LEU A 456 -1.31 -1.69 -11.64
N TRP A 457 -0.79 -1.99 -10.44
CA TRP A 457 0.15 -1.12 -9.72
C TRP A 457 1.61 -1.55 -9.86
N ASP A 458 1.96 -2.22 -10.93
CA ASP A 458 3.36 -2.34 -11.32
C ASP A 458 3.85 -0.96 -11.77
N THR A 459 4.82 -0.40 -11.01
CA THR A 459 5.28 1.00 -11.12
C THR A 459 5.80 1.37 -12.51
N ASP A 460 6.28 0.39 -13.28
CA ASP A 460 6.84 0.60 -14.60
C ASP A 460 5.77 0.60 -15.71
N GLN A 461 4.73 -0.20 -15.58
CA GLN A 461 3.55 -0.16 -16.48
C GLN A 461 2.74 1.11 -16.23
N TYR A 462 2.70 1.56 -14.99
CA TYR A 462 1.90 2.70 -14.56
C TYR A 462 2.38 4.03 -15.14
N ALA A 463 3.68 4.22 -15.30
CA ALA A 463 4.26 5.44 -15.87
C ALA A 463 4.01 5.57 -17.38
N THR A 464 3.79 4.46 -18.09
CA THR A 464 3.66 4.43 -19.55
C THR A 464 2.22 4.29 -20.06
N GLU A 465 1.33 3.60 -19.32
CA GLU A 465 -0.05 3.32 -19.78
C GLU A 465 -1.07 4.38 -19.37
N TYR A 466 -0.78 5.19 -18.33
CA TYR A 466 -1.73 6.15 -17.78
C TYR A 466 -1.18 7.57 -17.77
N ASP A 467 -0.94 8.09 -18.99
CA ASP A 467 -0.56 9.49 -19.19
C ASP A 467 -1.68 10.42 -18.70
N LEU A 468 -1.38 11.22 -17.67
CA LEU A 468 -2.30 12.20 -17.12
C LEU A 468 -2.60 13.34 -18.10
N ASP A 469 -1.77 13.57 -19.11
CA ASP A 469 -1.98 14.66 -20.07
C ASP A 469 -3.26 14.48 -20.89
N ASN A 470 -3.58 13.26 -21.30
CA ASN A 470 -4.87 12.94 -21.93
C ASN A 470 -6.06 13.09 -20.97
N PHE A 471 -5.87 12.73 -19.70
CA PHE A 471 -6.90 12.89 -18.68
C PHE A 471 -7.19 14.37 -18.36
N MET A 472 -6.16 15.23 -18.37
CA MET A 472 -6.31 16.68 -18.16
C MET A 472 -7.27 17.33 -19.17
N GLY A 473 -7.32 16.81 -20.41
CA GLY A 473 -8.30 17.26 -21.41
C GLY A 473 -9.76 17.02 -21.00
N SER A 474 -10.02 15.96 -20.23
CA SER A 474 -11.37 15.59 -19.76
C SER A 474 -11.81 16.34 -18.49
N LEU A 475 -10.92 17.10 -17.86
CA LEU A 475 -11.24 17.96 -16.70
C LEU A 475 -11.93 19.25 -17.11
N LYS A 476 -12.03 19.58 -18.39
CA LYS A 476 -12.78 20.75 -18.87
C LYS A 476 -14.26 20.62 -18.49
N GLN A 477 -14.82 21.70 -18.02
CA GLN A 477 -16.24 21.79 -17.63
C GLN A 477 -17.17 21.70 -18.82
#